data_0c79c51b421293f810ba54ffa89706fe
#
_entry.id   0c79c51b421293f810ba54ffa89706fe
#
_cell.length_a   1.000
_cell.length_b   1.000
_cell.length_c   1.000
_cell.angle_alpha   90.00
_cell.angle_beta   90.00
_cell.angle_gamma   90.00
#
_symmetry.space_group_name_H-M   'P 1'
#
loop_
_entity.id
_entity.type
_entity.pdbx_description
1 polymer ?
#
loop_
_entity_poly.entity_id
_entity_poly.type
_entity_poly.pdbx_seq_one_letter_code
_entity_poly.pdbx_strand_id
1 'polypeptide(L)'
;MRQKTILLTLFVFLASVSSIVRAQDASAGIKPSVVPGEVSSVSASEIILQTKDGAVSAVLSDKTEYKRVSPENPSLKSAVAATFADIGAGDKVIVTGIMASDKKSIPARAVYLMTKADITGKQTKDQEQWKTRGISGQVAAVNAQTKEITVTSRGMMGETKTLLALKDNAVFRRYAQDSVSYNEAKTSSLDEIKVGDSIRALGDKSADGASFKAEEIISGSFQTVGGTITAIDAAKNEITISNIQTKKPVTVIIGQNSVLKQFPAEMAQRLAASQAGGGMQPPAGMRPPQGSQPGGQNNPQGQNPPNGMRPGGGRGMRGAGGIDEMLERFPTITIADLKVGEMIAFSSTKGANAERMTAIKLLSGVEPFMKAPQAAGNNSGRRGGADSGFSIPGLEGGGGF
;
A
#
# COMPACT_ATOMS: atom_id res chain seq x y z
N MET A 1 -7.70 -65.00 -74.14
CA MET A 1 -7.83 -66.49 -74.03
C MET A 1 -8.26 -66.82 -72.58
N ARG A 2 -9.40 -67.54 -72.56
CA ARG A 2 -9.91 -68.45 -71.52
C ARG A 2 -10.09 -67.79 -70.10
N GLN A 3 -11.34 -67.37 -69.75
CA GLN A 3 -12.43 -68.21 -69.22
C GLN A 3 -11.93 -69.19 -68.13
N LYS A 4 -12.44 -69.00 -66.88
CA LYS A 4 -13.29 -70.03 -66.26
C LYS A 4 -13.91 -69.48 -65.00
N THR A 5 -15.20 -69.38 -65.05
CA THR A 5 -16.27 -69.41 -64.07
C THR A 5 -16.16 -70.59 -63.14
N ILE A 6 -16.61 -70.44 -61.87
CA ILE A 6 -17.27 -71.46 -61.01
C ILE A 6 -17.55 -70.69 -59.66
N LEU A 7 -18.78 -70.34 -59.38
CA LEU A 7 -19.92 -71.00 -58.74
C LEU A 7 -19.83 -70.97 -57.23
N LEU A 8 -20.57 -70.08 -56.65
CA LEU A 8 -21.70 -70.27 -55.70
C LEU A 8 -21.45 -71.25 -54.48
N THR A 9 -21.40 -70.72 -53.30
CA THR A 9 -22.19 -71.27 -52.19
C THR A 9 -22.45 -70.19 -51.11
N LEU A 10 -23.68 -69.90 -51.01
CA LEU A 10 -24.35 -69.14 -49.94
C LEU A 10 -24.19 -69.86 -48.62
N PHE A 11 -23.53 -69.21 -47.61
CA PHE A 11 -23.66 -69.66 -46.24
C PHE A 11 -23.99 -68.43 -45.38
N VAL A 12 -25.29 -68.30 -45.11
CA VAL A 12 -25.84 -67.38 -44.13
C VAL A 12 -25.40 -67.85 -42.77
N PHE A 13 -24.43 -67.15 -42.15
CA PHE A 13 -24.14 -67.32 -40.74
C PHE A 13 -24.60 -66.09 -40.00
N LEU A 14 -25.77 -66.18 -39.39
CA LEU A 14 -26.39 -65.21 -38.51
C LEU A 14 -25.58 -65.18 -37.21
N ALA A 15 -24.52 -64.41 -37.16
CA ALA A 15 -23.78 -64.14 -35.96
C ALA A 15 -24.40 -62.90 -35.29
N SER A 16 -25.22 -63.14 -34.31
CA SER A 16 -25.69 -62.15 -33.31
C SER A 16 -24.52 -61.54 -32.58
N VAL A 17 -24.07 -60.39 -33.09
CA VAL A 17 -23.13 -59.53 -32.36
C VAL A 17 -23.93 -58.86 -31.24
N SER A 18 -23.90 -59.45 -30.05
CA SER A 18 -24.32 -58.81 -28.84
C SER A 18 -23.39 -57.61 -28.61
N SER A 19 -23.86 -56.40 -28.96
CA SER A 19 -23.25 -55.15 -28.61
C SER A 19 -23.29 -55.06 -27.10
N ILE A 20 -22.17 -55.41 -26.48
CA ILE A 20 -21.89 -55.02 -25.09
C ILE A 20 -21.76 -53.49 -25.14
N VAL A 21 -22.85 -52.80 -24.87
CA VAL A 21 -22.84 -51.41 -24.49
C VAL A 21 -22.08 -51.37 -23.15
N ARG A 22 -20.78 -51.14 -23.25
CA ARG A 22 -20.06 -50.67 -22.07
C ARG A 22 -20.67 -49.31 -21.76
N ALA A 23 -21.55 -49.29 -20.79
CA ALA A 23 -21.86 -48.10 -20.03
C ALA A 23 -20.49 -47.65 -19.49
N GLN A 24 -19.81 -46.79 -20.22
CA GLN A 24 -18.75 -45.97 -19.63
C GLN A 24 -19.44 -45.19 -18.53
N ASP A 25 -19.18 -45.60 -17.31
CA ASP A 25 -19.42 -44.78 -16.14
C ASP A 25 -18.82 -43.40 -16.45
N ALA A 26 -19.70 -42.50 -16.86
CA ALA A 26 -19.43 -41.08 -16.91
C ALA A 26 -19.46 -40.56 -15.45
N SER A 27 -18.64 -41.15 -14.59
CA SER A 27 -18.12 -40.48 -13.43
C SER A 27 -16.98 -39.58 -13.91
N ALA A 28 -17.29 -38.66 -14.84
CA ALA A 28 -16.50 -37.45 -15.00
C ALA A 28 -16.43 -36.85 -13.61
N GLY A 29 -15.29 -37.08 -12.94
CA GLY A 29 -15.12 -36.73 -11.54
C GLY A 29 -15.50 -35.26 -11.36
N ILE A 30 -16.66 -35.06 -10.72
CA ILE A 30 -17.16 -33.71 -10.41
C ILE A 30 -16.09 -33.10 -9.53
N LYS A 31 -15.29 -32.21 -10.12
CA LYS A 31 -14.22 -31.52 -9.40
C LYS A 31 -14.88 -30.63 -8.36
N PRO A 32 -14.52 -30.74 -7.09
CA PRO A 32 -15.06 -29.87 -6.07
C PRO A 32 -14.74 -28.40 -6.44
N SER A 33 -15.76 -27.56 -6.36
CA SER A 33 -15.63 -26.11 -6.51
C SER A 33 -15.03 -25.53 -5.25
N VAL A 34 -14.27 -24.45 -5.41
CA VAL A 34 -13.68 -23.67 -4.32
C VAL A 34 -14.21 -22.26 -4.45
N VAL A 35 -14.99 -21.81 -3.48
CA VAL A 35 -15.65 -20.50 -3.48
C VAL A 35 -15.07 -19.63 -2.37
N PRO A 36 -14.21 -18.66 -2.68
CA PRO A 36 -13.79 -17.66 -1.72
C PRO A 36 -14.84 -16.56 -1.59
N GLY A 37 -15.07 -16.07 -0.39
CA GLY A 37 -15.99 -14.97 -0.14
C GLY A 37 -15.85 -14.38 1.25
N GLU A 38 -16.56 -13.29 1.46
CA GLU A 38 -16.74 -12.67 2.77
C GLU A 38 -18.13 -13.03 3.30
N VAL A 39 -18.21 -13.39 4.56
CA VAL A 39 -19.47 -13.75 5.20
C VAL A 39 -20.32 -12.49 5.37
N SER A 40 -21.49 -12.45 4.72
CA SER A 40 -22.49 -11.38 4.89
C SER A 40 -23.43 -11.70 6.03
N SER A 41 -23.89 -12.95 6.13
CA SER A 41 -24.77 -13.43 7.19
C SER A 41 -24.59 -14.91 7.44
N VAL A 42 -24.93 -15.33 8.67
CA VAL A 42 -24.81 -16.72 9.14
C VAL A 42 -26.16 -17.15 9.70
N SER A 43 -26.65 -18.31 9.30
CA SER A 43 -27.81 -18.99 9.87
C SER A 43 -27.47 -20.46 10.19
N ALA A 44 -28.31 -21.15 10.92
CA ALA A 44 -28.07 -22.54 11.29
C ALA A 44 -27.89 -23.49 10.08
N SER A 45 -28.50 -23.17 8.93
CA SER A 45 -28.50 -23.99 7.73
C SER A 45 -27.66 -23.47 6.58
N GLU A 46 -27.25 -22.20 6.62
CA GLU A 46 -26.51 -21.58 5.52
C GLU A 46 -25.65 -20.39 5.94
N ILE A 47 -24.63 -20.12 5.16
CA ILE A 47 -23.80 -18.93 5.22
C ILE A 47 -23.93 -18.20 3.89
N ILE A 48 -24.32 -16.94 3.91
CA ILE A 48 -24.33 -16.08 2.72
C ILE A 48 -22.96 -15.44 2.54
N LEU A 49 -22.37 -15.68 1.38
CA LEU A 49 -21.06 -15.19 1.01
C LEU A 49 -21.18 -14.07 -0.03
N GLN A 50 -20.51 -12.97 0.19
CA GLN A 50 -20.25 -11.98 -0.85
C GLN A 50 -18.99 -12.39 -1.61
N THR A 51 -19.15 -12.77 -2.87
CA THR A 51 -18.05 -13.13 -3.77
C THR A 51 -17.82 -12.03 -4.82
N LYS A 52 -16.78 -12.17 -5.64
CA LYS A 52 -16.55 -11.26 -6.78
C LYS A 52 -17.68 -11.31 -7.81
N ASP A 53 -18.33 -12.46 -7.94
CA ASP A 53 -19.39 -12.73 -8.93
C ASP A 53 -20.80 -12.51 -8.36
N GLY A 54 -20.90 -12.05 -7.11
CA GLY A 54 -22.15 -11.80 -6.42
C GLY A 54 -22.34 -12.68 -5.18
N ALA A 55 -23.54 -12.67 -4.63
CA ALA A 55 -23.88 -13.44 -3.42
C ALA A 55 -24.03 -14.94 -3.72
N VAL A 56 -23.43 -15.78 -2.87
CA VAL A 56 -23.53 -17.25 -2.94
C VAL A 56 -23.93 -17.78 -1.58
N SER A 57 -24.94 -18.68 -1.55
CA SER A 57 -25.36 -19.39 -0.35
C SER A 57 -24.54 -20.67 -0.19
N ALA A 58 -23.79 -20.78 0.91
CA ALA A 58 -23.15 -22.03 1.33
C ALA A 58 -24.09 -22.79 2.24
N VAL A 59 -24.71 -23.86 1.73
CA VAL A 59 -25.66 -24.70 2.46
C VAL A 59 -24.91 -25.64 3.39
N LEU A 60 -25.20 -25.58 4.68
CA LEU A 60 -24.54 -26.37 5.72
C LEU A 60 -25.27 -27.69 5.99
N SER A 61 -24.53 -28.66 6.46
CA SER A 61 -25.05 -29.96 6.92
C SER A 61 -24.24 -30.45 8.11
N ASP A 62 -24.72 -31.49 8.78
CA ASP A 62 -24.01 -32.16 9.88
C ASP A 62 -22.67 -32.76 9.47
N LYS A 63 -22.43 -32.90 8.15
CA LYS A 63 -21.17 -33.38 7.57
C LYS A 63 -20.22 -32.27 7.15
N THR A 64 -20.60 -31.00 7.35
CA THR A 64 -19.76 -29.87 7.00
C THR A 64 -18.59 -29.74 7.98
N GLU A 65 -17.38 -29.79 7.48
CA GLU A 65 -16.15 -29.58 8.27
C GLU A 65 -15.83 -28.11 8.37
N TYR A 66 -15.43 -27.66 9.57
CA TYR A 66 -14.98 -26.28 9.81
C TYR A 66 -13.51 -26.27 10.18
N LYS A 67 -12.73 -25.41 9.52
CA LYS A 67 -11.30 -25.32 9.72
C LYS A 67 -10.87 -23.85 9.74
N ARG A 68 -10.02 -23.48 10.70
CA ARG A 68 -9.48 -22.12 10.82
C ARG A 68 -8.10 -22.05 10.18
N VAL A 69 -7.91 -21.04 9.34
CA VAL A 69 -6.65 -20.77 8.64
C VAL A 69 -5.98 -19.57 9.31
N SER A 70 -4.72 -19.73 9.69
CA SER A 70 -3.95 -18.62 10.23
C SER A 70 -3.60 -17.59 9.14
N PRO A 71 -3.79 -16.29 9.38
CA PRO A 71 -3.39 -15.25 8.43
C PRO A 71 -1.86 -15.13 8.28
N GLU A 72 -1.09 -15.67 9.22
CA GLU A 72 0.38 -15.69 9.14
C GLU A 72 0.88 -16.77 8.15
N ASN A 73 0.15 -17.87 8.06
CA ASN A 73 0.41 -18.95 7.09
C ASN A 73 -0.89 -19.38 6.42
N PRO A 74 -1.35 -18.67 5.38
CA PRO A 74 -2.65 -18.89 4.77
C PRO A 74 -2.70 -20.15 3.89
N SER A 75 -2.33 -21.31 4.48
CA SER A 75 -2.35 -22.60 3.83
C SER A 75 -3.54 -23.44 4.33
N LEU A 76 -4.34 -23.95 3.40
CA LEU A 76 -5.43 -24.86 3.73
C LEU A 76 -4.91 -26.18 4.34
N LYS A 77 -3.66 -26.55 4.07
CA LYS A 77 -3.04 -27.77 4.61
C LYS A 77 -2.69 -27.63 6.09
N SER A 78 -2.40 -26.43 6.57
CA SER A 78 -2.08 -26.13 7.96
C SER A 78 -3.30 -25.65 8.77
N ALA A 79 -4.50 -25.71 8.19
CA ALA A 79 -5.73 -25.32 8.86
C ALA A 79 -6.02 -26.22 10.06
N VAL A 80 -6.39 -25.63 11.18
CA VAL A 80 -6.77 -26.33 12.43
C VAL A 80 -8.28 -26.50 12.51
N ALA A 81 -8.74 -27.43 13.32
CA ALA A 81 -10.18 -27.64 13.54
C ALA A 81 -10.83 -26.36 14.12
N ALA A 82 -12.04 -26.09 13.66
CA ALA A 82 -12.89 -24.99 14.11
C ALA A 82 -14.33 -25.49 14.25
N THR A 83 -15.23 -24.61 14.68
CA THR A 83 -16.66 -24.90 14.83
C THR A 83 -17.48 -23.86 14.06
N PHE A 84 -18.75 -24.19 13.85
CA PHE A 84 -19.71 -23.24 13.27
C PHE A 84 -19.81 -21.94 14.07
N ALA A 85 -19.69 -22.02 15.40
CA ALA A 85 -19.76 -20.85 16.29
C ALA A 85 -18.60 -19.83 16.10
N ASP A 86 -17.51 -20.26 15.46
CA ASP A 86 -16.37 -19.40 15.18
C ASP A 86 -16.59 -18.48 13.96
N ILE A 87 -17.69 -18.67 13.21
CA ILE A 87 -17.96 -17.94 11.98
C ILE A 87 -18.86 -16.74 12.27
N GLY A 88 -18.40 -15.55 11.86
CA GLY A 88 -19.13 -14.29 12.00
C GLY A 88 -19.22 -13.49 10.71
N ALA A 89 -20.12 -12.52 10.69
CA ALA A 89 -20.21 -11.58 9.56
C ALA A 89 -18.91 -10.77 9.41
N GLY A 90 -18.43 -10.65 8.18
CA GLY A 90 -17.17 -10.01 7.85
C GLY A 90 -15.94 -10.92 7.87
N ASP A 91 -16.10 -12.19 8.22
CA ASP A 91 -15.03 -13.17 8.13
C ASP A 91 -14.76 -13.55 6.67
N LYS A 92 -13.50 -13.84 6.36
CA LYS A 92 -13.11 -14.39 5.05
C LYS A 92 -13.18 -15.90 5.11
N VAL A 93 -13.89 -16.49 4.16
CA VAL A 93 -14.02 -17.94 4.09
C VAL A 93 -13.73 -18.46 2.69
N ILE A 94 -13.29 -19.71 2.66
CA ILE A 94 -13.23 -20.52 1.44
C ILE A 94 -14.15 -21.73 1.68
N VAL A 95 -15.19 -21.84 0.87
CA VAL A 95 -16.11 -22.99 0.91
C VAL A 95 -15.77 -23.95 -0.20
N THR A 96 -15.64 -25.23 0.14
CA THR A 96 -15.44 -26.30 -0.82
C THR A 96 -16.68 -27.18 -0.88
N GLY A 97 -17.09 -27.56 -2.10
CA GLY A 97 -18.29 -28.37 -2.33
C GLY A 97 -18.54 -28.54 -3.83
N ILE A 98 -19.72 -28.96 -4.17
CA ILE A 98 -20.17 -29.07 -5.57
C ILE A 98 -21.11 -27.90 -5.82
N MET A 99 -20.68 -26.94 -6.65
CA MET A 99 -21.48 -25.77 -6.99
C MET A 99 -22.75 -26.21 -7.73
N ALA A 100 -23.89 -25.66 -7.34
CA ALA A 100 -25.13 -25.85 -8.05
C ALA A 100 -25.07 -25.23 -9.47
N SER A 101 -25.91 -25.71 -10.38
CA SER A 101 -25.92 -25.29 -11.77
C SER A 101 -26.24 -23.80 -11.97
N ASP A 102 -27.02 -23.22 -11.05
CA ASP A 102 -27.35 -21.79 -11.01
C ASP A 102 -26.20 -20.88 -10.52
N LYS A 103 -25.12 -21.48 -10.03
CA LYS A 103 -23.96 -20.82 -9.42
C LYS A 103 -24.30 -19.93 -8.22
N LYS A 104 -25.48 -20.08 -7.63
CA LYS A 104 -25.92 -19.27 -6.49
C LYS A 104 -25.85 -20.01 -5.17
N SER A 105 -25.71 -21.35 -5.20
CA SER A 105 -25.60 -22.16 -3.99
C SER A 105 -24.53 -23.24 -4.10
N ILE A 106 -23.93 -23.58 -2.96
CA ILE A 106 -22.92 -24.61 -2.83
C ILE A 106 -23.18 -25.41 -1.53
N PRO A 107 -23.58 -26.71 -1.61
CA PRO A 107 -23.55 -27.61 -0.45
C PRO A 107 -22.11 -27.66 0.09
N ALA A 108 -21.92 -27.15 1.30
CA ALA A 108 -20.59 -26.99 1.89
C ALA A 108 -20.10 -28.35 2.43
N ARG A 109 -19.01 -28.84 1.84
CA ARG A 109 -18.25 -29.98 2.38
C ARG A 109 -17.30 -29.52 3.47
N ALA A 110 -16.56 -28.46 3.23
CA ALA A 110 -15.71 -27.85 4.23
C ALA A 110 -15.71 -26.32 4.08
N VAL A 111 -15.67 -25.64 5.23
CA VAL A 111 -15.55 -24.20 5.37
C VAL A 111 -14.21 -23.91 6.02
N TYR A 112 -13.32 -23.25 5.30
CA TYR A 112 -12.06 -22.74 5.82
C TYR A 112 -12.25 -21.27 6.15
N LEU A 113 -12.14 -20.92 7.43
CA LEU A 113 -12.36 -19.55 7.88
C LEU A 113 -11.07 -18.88 8.30
N MET A 114 -10.98 -17.61 8.04
CA MET A 114 -10.03 -16.66 8.59
C MET A 114 -10.84 -15.52 9.18
N THR A 115 -10.85 -15.43 10.51
CA THR A 115 -11.73 -14.47 11.17
C THR A 115 -11.29 -13.02 10.91
N LYS A 116 -12.25 -12.11 10.90
CA LYS A 116 -11.96 -10.67 10.82
C LYS A 116 -11.01 -10.23 11.94
N ALA A 117 -11.16 -10.79 13.13
CA ALA A 117 -10.27 -10.50 14.26
C ALA A 117 -8.83 -10.94 13.99
N ASP A 118 -8.62 -12.14 13.41
CA ASP A 118 -7.28 -12.62 13.05
C ASP A 118 -6.62 -11.72 11.99
N ILE A 119 -7.40 -11.34 10.97
CA ILE A 119 -6.92 -10.45 9.89
C ILE A 119 -6.51 -9.10 10.48
N THR A 120 -7.37 -8.50 11.31
CA THR A 120 -7.09 -7.21 11.95
C THR A 120 -5.89 -7.30 12.88
N GLY A 121 -5.81 -8.37 13.68
CA GLY A 121 -4.67 -8.60 14.57
C GLY A 121 -3.35 -8.72 13.80
N LYS A 122 -3.34 -9.45 12.68
CA LYS A 122 -2.15 -9.51 11.82
C LYS A 122 -1.81 -8.15 11.21
N GLN A 123 -2.80 -7.44 10.69
CA GLN A 123 -2.57 -6.10 10.11
C GLN A 123 -1.98 -5.14 11.14
N THR A 124 -2.50 -5.14 12.38
CA THR A 124 -1.96 -4.29 13.46
C THR A 124 -0.52 -4.65 13.77
N LYS A 125 -0.22 -5.95 13.91
CA LYS A 125 1.15 -6.44 14.13
C LYS A 125 2.10 -6.02 12.99
N ASP A 126 1.67 -6.22 11.75
CA ASP A 126 2.47 -5.84 10.58
C ASP A 126 2.74 -4.33 10.57
N GLN A 127 1.71 -3.51 10.83
CA GLN A 127 1.86 -2.05 10.93
C GLN A 127 2.86 -1.65 12.03
N GLU A 128 2.77 -2.26 13.21
CA GLU A 128 3.71 -2.00 14.30
C GLU A 128 5.15 -2.39 13.94
N GLN A 129 5.34 -3.53 13.27
CA GLN A 129 6.65 -3.95 12.78
C GLN A 129 7.22 -2.95 11.76
N TRP A 130 6.42 -2.56 10.77
CA TRP A 130 6.83 -1.56 9.80
C TRP A 130 7.10 -0.18 10.42
N LYS A 131 6.39 0.19 11.49
CA LYS A 131 6.60 1.45 12.22
C LYS A 131 7.88 1.43 13.04
N THR A 132 8.20 0.32 13.69
CA THR A 132 9.34 0.21 14.62
C THR A 132 10.62 -0.23 13.95
N ARG A 133 10.54 -1.16 12.99
CA ARG A 133 11.67 -1.79 12.30
C ARG A 133 11.78 -1.39 10.83
N GLY A 134 10.84 -0.58 10.33
CA GLY A 134 10.83 -0.14 8.93
C GLY A 134 11.66 1.11 8.72
N ILE A 135 12.19 1.23 7.50
CA ILE A 135 12.73 2.48 6.97
C ILE A 135 12.09 2.79 5.62
N SER A 136 12.03 4.06 5.27
CA SER A 136 11.53 4.52 3.97
C SER A 136 12.44 5.59 3.40
N GLY A 137 12.46 5.69 2.08
CA GLY A 137 13.24 6.71 1.38
C GLY A 137 13.24 6.51 -0.12
N GLN A 138 14.16 7.18 -0.78
CA GLN A 138 14.37 7.09 -2.22
C GLN A 138 15.68 6.37 -2.52
N VAL A 139 15.68 5.50 -3.51
CA VAL A 139 16.87 4.78 -3.97
C VAL A 139 17.85 5.77 -4.61
N ALA A 140 19.03 5.92 -4.00
CA ALA A 140 20.12 6.75 -4.51
C ALA A 140 21.10 5.94 -5.38
N ALA A 141 21.32 4.67 -5.02
CA ALA A 141 22.18 3.77 -5.78
C ALA A 141 21.76 2.30 -5.53
N VAL A 142 22.02 1.45 -6.52
CA VAL A 142 21.84 0.00 -6.43
C VAL A 142 23.15 -0.67 -6.88
N ASN A 143 23.69 -1.56 -6.07
CA ASN A 143 24.82 -2.40 -6.42
C ASN A 143 24.36 -3.86 -6.44
N ALA A 144 24.14 -4.41 -7.63
CA ALA A 144 23.69 -5.78 -7.80
C ALA A 144 24.77 -6.80 -7.41
N GLN A 145 26.05 -6.45 -7.50
CA GLN A 145 27.17 -7.36 -7.19
C GLN A 145 27.34 -7.57 -5.68
N THR A 146 27.28 -6.47 -4.90
CA THR A 146 27.36 -6.53 -3.44
C THR A 146 26.01 -6.76 -2.78
N LYS A 147 24.92 -6.77 -3.56
CA LYS A 147 23.53 -6.84 -3.08
C LYS A 147 23.22 -5.73 -2.07
N GLU A 148 23.61 -4.50 -2.40
CA GLU A 148 23.41 -3.33 -1.55
C GLU A 148 22.61 -2.25 -2.25
N ILE A 149 21.75 -1.57 -1.49
CA ILE A 149 20.96 -0.45 -1.96
C ILE A 149 21.24 0.75 -1.06
N THR A 150 21.66 1.86 -1.63
CA THR A 150 21.75 3.12 -0.88
C THR A 150 20.42 3.85 -0.92
N VAL A 151 19.85 4.10 0.24
CA VAL A 151 18.58 4.81 0.40
C VAL A 151 18.81 6.16 1.03
N THR A 152 18.24 7.19 0.44
CA THR A 152 18.21 8.54 0.97
C THR A 152 16.85 8.79 1.61
N SER A 153 16.83 9.12 2.89
CA SER A 153 15.65 9.54 3.63
C SER A 153 15.75 11.01 4.00
N ARG A 154 14.66 11.75 3.83
CA ARG A 154 14.57 13.16 4.24
C ARG A 154 13.77 13.26 5.53
N GLY A 155 14.44 13.66 6.59
CA GLY A 155 13.82 13.94 7.89
C GLY A 155 13.84 15.44 8.20
N MET A 156 13.26 15.82 9.34
CA MET A 156 13.29 17.21 9.82
C MET A 156 14.71 17.74 10.10
N MET A 157 15.66 16.85 10.33
CA MET A 157 17.08 17.18 10.61
C MET A 157 17.97 17.13 9.35
N GLY A 158 17.37 16.99 8.16
CA GLY A 158 18.09 16.92 6.90
C GLY A 158 18.00 15.56 6.20
N GLU A 159 18.89 15.36 5.24
CA GLU A 159 18.99 14.16 4.42
C GLU A 159 19.92 13.15 5.10
N THR A 160 19.45 11.92 5.24
CA THR A 160 20.23 10.80 5.78
C THR A 160 20.37 9.73 4.71
N LYS A 161 21.58 9.20 4.53
CA LYS A 161 21.86 8.07 3.66
C LYS A 161 22.03 6.82 4.50
N THR A 162 21.31 5.78 4.15
CA THR A 162 21.38 4.45 4.81
C THR A 162 21.74 3.40 3.78
N LEU A 163 22.71 2.56 4.09
CA LEU A 163 23.07 1.41 3.26
C LEU A 163 22.22 0.21 3.66
N LEU A 164 21.42 -0.30 2.73
CA LEU A 164 20.67 -1.52 2.90
C LEU A 164 21.53 -2.71 2.43
N ALA A 165 21.93 -3.56 3.35
CA ALA A 165 22.46 -4.88 3.07
C ALA A 165 21.32 -5.89 3.06
N LEU A 166 21.24 -6.72 2.03
CA LEU A 166 20.18 -7.70 1.89
C LEU A 166 20.50 -8.97 2.64
N LYS A 167 19.52 -9.51 3.39
CA LYS A 167 19.60 -10.87 3.91
C LYS A 167 19.48 -11.87 2.75
N ASP A 168 20.05 -13.07 2.89
CA ASP A 168 20.06 -14.09 1.81
C ASP A 168 18.65 -14.49 1.35
N ASN A 169 17.68 -14.42 2.23
CA ASN A 169 16.28 -14.73 1.97
C ASN A 169 15.37 -13.48 1.91
N ALA A 170 15.94 -12.32 1.59
CA ALA A 170 15.17 -11.08 1.50
C ALA A 170 14.04 -11.19 0.47
N VAL A 171 12.86 -10.77 0.87
CA VAL A 171 11.66 -10.78 0.03
C VAL A 171 11.54 -9.45 -0.69
N PHE A 172 11.36 -9.48 -2.00
CA PHE A 172 11.17 -8.29 -2.82
C PHE A 172 9.74 -8.22 -3.31
N ARG A 173 9.16 -7.03 -3.18
CA ARG A 173 7.85 -6.68 -3.74
C ARG A 173 7.94 -5.37 -4.50
N ARG A 174 7.02 -5.19 -5.43
CA ARG A 174 6.83 -3.93 -6.13
C ARG A 174 5.36 -3.54 -6.05
N TYR A 175 5.09 -2.29 -5.72
CA TYR A 175 3.73 -1.79 -5.71
C TYR A 175 3.07 -2.00 -7.07
N ALA A 176 1.82 -2.42 -7.06
CA ALA A 176 1.02 -2.49 -8.26
C ALA A 176 0.85 -1.08 -8.85
N GLN A 177 0.56 -1.02 -10.13
CA GLN A 177 0.24 0.24 -10.78
C GLN A 177 -0.94 0.90 -10.06
N ASP A 178 -0.84 2.22 -9.86
CA ASP A 178 -1.87 3.04 -9.23
C ASP A 178 -2.27 2.63 -7.79
N SER A 179 -1.39 1.90 -7.10
CA SER A 179 -1.61 1.46 -5.73
C SER A 179 -0.34 1.58 -4.89
N VAL A 180 -0.52 1.84 -3.59
CA VAL A 180 0.51 1.74 -2.55
C VAL A 180 0.12 0.74 -1.47
N SER A 181 -0.91 -0.08 -1.74
CA SER A 181 -1.34 -1.14 -0.85
C SER A 181 -0.32 -2.28 -0.82
N TYR A 182 0.11 -2.66 0.38
CA TYR A 182 0.98 -3.82 0.58
C TYR A 182 0.36 -5.11 0.02
N ASN A 183 -0.94 -5.28 0.20
CA ASN A 183 -1.65 -6.49 -0.23
C ASN A 183 -1.73 -6.66 -1.75
N GLU A 184 -1.61 -5.56 -2.49
CA GLU A 184 -1.63 -5.54 -3.95
C GLU A 184 -0.22 -5.60 -4.55
N ALA A 185 0.81 -5.47 -3.70
CA ALA A 185 2.20 -5.53 -4.14
C ALA A 185 2.55 -6.90 -4.72
N LYS A 186 3.18 -6.91 -5.88
CA LYS A 186 3.56 -8.12 -6.61
C LYS A 186 4.97 -8.55 -6.22
N THR A 187 5.26 -9.83 -6.33
CA THR A 187 6.62 -10.35 -6.20
C THR A 187 7.53 -9.68 -7.22
N SER A 188 8.73 -9.31 -6.78
CA SER A 188 9.73 -8.56 -7.54
C SER A 188 11.14 -9.11 -7.27
N SER A 189 12.15 -8.42 -7.79
CA SER A 189 13.57 -8.76 -7.59
C SER A 189 14.41 -7.49 -7.43
N LEU A 190 15.68 -7.67 -7.03
CA LEU A 190 16.64 -6.57 -6.90
C LEU A 190 16.85 -5.82 -8.25
N ASP A 191 16.82 -6.56 -9.36
CA ASP A 191 17.07 -6.00 -10.71
C ASP A 191 15.98 -5.05 -11.18
N GLU A 192 14.79 -5.14 -10.59
CA GLU A 192 13.66 -4.24 -10.89
C GLU A 192 13.73 -2.93 -10.13
N ILE A 193 14.59 -2.81 -9.11
CA ILE A 193 14.77 -1.61 -8.32
C ILE A 193 15.67 -0.63 -9.07
N LYS A 194 15.19 0.59 -9.27
CA LYS A 194 15.91 1.64 -10.02
C LYS A 194 16.23 2.83 -9.14
N VAL A 195 17.29 3.54 -9.50
CA VAL A 195 17.60 4.83 -8.89
C VAL A 195 16.43 5.78 -9.08
N GLY A 196 16.03 6.44 -8.00
CA GLY A 196 14.84 7.29 -7.96
C GLY A 196 13.55 6.59 -7.56
N ASP A 197 13.52 5.25 -7.45
CA ASP A 197 12.37 4.55 -6.90
C ASP A 197 12.18 4.90 -5.42
N SER A 198 10.93 5.00 -5.00
CA SER A 198 10.60 4.98 -3.58
C SER A 198 10.72 3.56 -3.04
N ILE A 199 11.30 3.44 -1.86
CA ILE A 199 11.56 2.15 -1.22
C ILE A 199 11.11 2.19 0.23
N ARG A 200 10.55 1.08 0.68
CA ARG A 200 10.35 0.75 2.09
C ARG A 200 11.04 -0.57 2.37
N ALA A 201 11.76 -0.64 3.45
CA ALA A 201 12.43 -1.86 3.86
C ALA A 201 12.12 -2.19 5.33
N LEU A 202 11.81 -3.45 5.60
CA LEU A 202 11.66 -4.00 6.93
C LEU A 202 12.92 -4.78 7.28
N GLY A 203 13.42 -4.62 8.50
CA GLY A 203 14.64 -5.30 8.93
C GLY A 203 15.23 -4.74 10.21
N ASP A 204 16.55 -4.84 10.33
CA ASP A 204 17.26 -4.44 11.54
C ASP A 204 18.27 -3.31 11.24
N LYS A 205 18.13 -2.22 11.97
CA LYS A 205 19.02 -1.05 11.86
C LYS A 205 20.25 -1.25 12.71
N SER A 206 21.42 -0.90 12.20
CA SER A 206 22.65 -0.86 13.00
C SER A 206 22.57 0.20 14.10
N ALA A 207 23.37 0.02 15.16
CA ALA A 207 23.37 0.92 16.32
C ALA A 207 23.72 2.37 15.95
N ASP A 208 24.59 2.57 14.96
CA ASP A 208 24.99 3.87 14.42
C ASP A 208 24.00 4.45 13.40
N GLY A 209 23.03 3.64 12.98
CA GLY A 209 22.02 3.99 11.99
C GLY A 209 22.53 4.12 10.55
N ALA A 210 23.78 3.83 10.29
CA ALA A 210 24.39 3.97 8.96
C ALA A 210 24.08 2.78 8.02
N SER A 211 23.80 1.60 8.58
CA SER A 211 23.46 0.41 7.83
C SER A 211 22.15 -0.22 8.29
N PHE A 212 21.57 -1.02 7.41
CA PHE A 212 20.27 -1.66 7.62
C PHE A 212 20.27 -3.04 6.98
N LYS A 213 19.95 -4.09 7.74
CA LYS A 213 19.84 -5.46 7.23
C LYS A 213 18.39 -5.74 6.83
N ALA A 214 18.10 -5.64 5.53
CA ALA A 214 16.75 -5.77 5.00
C ALA A 214 16.31 -7.23 4.90
N GLU A 215 15.11 -7.52 5.43
CA GLU A 215 14.38 -8.80 5.34
C GLU A 215 13.35 -8.75 4.24
N GLU A 216 12.65 -7.63 4.12
CA GLU A 216 11.64 -7.41 3.10
C GLU A 216 11.78 -6.00 2.52
N ILE A 217 11.61 -5.90 1.22
CA ILE A 217 11.71 -4.64 0.47
C ILE A 217 10.49 -4.49 -0.43
N ILE A 218 9.87 -3.31 -0.37
CA ILE A 218 8.84 -2.91 -1.32
C ILE A 218 9.32 -1.67 -2.05
N SER A 219 9.30 -1.71 -3.37
CA SER A 219 9.69 -0.60 -4.23
C SER A 219 8.55 -0.13 -5.13
N GLY A 220 8.66 1.09 -5.60
CA GLY A 220 7.75 1.65 -6.60
C GLY A 220 8.27 2.93 -7.21
N SER A 221 7.97 3.14 -8.48
CA SER A 221 8.32 4.39 -9.17
C SER A 221 7.12 5.33 -9.11
N PHE A 222 7.25 6.43 -8.37
CA PHE A 222 6.21 7.43 -8.22
C PHE A 222 6.68 8.80 -8.72
N GLN A 223 5.73 9.63 -9.06
CA GLN A 223 5.94 11.04 -9.43
C GLN A 223 4.90 11.91 -8.74
N THR A 224 5.30 13.11 -8.40
CA THR A 224 4.38 14.12 -7.87
C THR A 224 4.03 15.10 -8.98
N VAL A 225 2.74 15.33 -9.16
CA VAL A 225 2.21 16.26 -10.16
C VAL A 225 1.38 17.32 -9.44
N GLY A 226 1.63 18.57 -9.77
CA GLY A 226 0.86 19.69 -9.25
C GLY A 226 0.15 20.46 -10.37
N GLY A 227 -1.01 21.01 -10.04
CA GLY A 227 -1.78 21.78 -11.00
C GLY A 227 -2.98 22.50 -10.41
N THR A 228 -3.61 23.34 -11.22
CA THR A 228 -4.85 24.02 -10.88
C THR A 228 -6.03 23.27 -11.48
N ILE A 229 -7.05 22.99 -10.68
CA ILE A 229 -8.27 22.34 -11.12
C ILE A 229 -9.00 23.21 -12.14
N THR A 230 -9.27 22.68 -13.33
CA THR A 230 -10.00 23.35 -14.41
C THR A 230 -11.39 22.79 -14.60
N ALA A 231 -11.61 21.51 -14.25
CA ALA A 231 -12.92 20.87 -14.28
C ALA A 231 -13.00 19.72 -13.29
N ILE A 232 -14.20 19.39 -12.83
CA ILE A 232 -14.50 18.27 -11.94
C ILE A 232 -15.69 17.50 -12.52
N ASP A 233 -15.51 16.19 -12.74
CA ASP A 233 -16.57 15.25 -13.12
C ASP A 233 -16.75 14.24 -11.98
N ALA A 234 -17.62 14.58 -11.02
CA ALA A 234 -17.87 13.74 -9.86
C ALA A 234 -18.54 12.40 -10.23
N ALA A 235 -19.30 12.35 -11.34
CA ALA A 235 -19.96 11.11 -11.77
C ALA A 235 -18.94 10.06 -12.27
N LYS A 236 -17.82 10.51 -12.84
CA LYS A 236 -16.72 9.64 -13.29
C LYS A 236 -15.58 9.52 -12.28
N ASN A 237 -15.66 10.25 -11.15
CA ASN A 237 -14.54 10.42 -10.22
C ASN A 237 -13.26 10.94 -10.92
N GLU A 238 -13.41 11.95 -11.77
CA GLU A 238 -12.32 12.54 -12.53
C GLU A 238 -12.20 14.03 -12.29
N ILE A 239 -10.96 14.51 -12.27
CA ILE A 239 -10.62 15.93 -12.15
C ILE A 239 -9.70 16.27 -13.32
N THR A 240 -9.94 17.38 -14.01
CA THR A 240 -9.01 17.92 -14.98
C THR A 240 -8.22 19.04 -14.33
N ILE A 241 -6.90 19.00 -14.45
CA ILE A 241 -6.00 20.04 -13.96
C ILE A 241 -5.19 20.65 -15.11
N SER A 242 -4.81 21.90 -14.97
CA SER A 242 -3.70 22.50 -15.74
C SER A 242 -2.41 22.23 -15.00
N ASN A 243 -1.57 21.33 -15.51
CA ASN A 243 -0.29 20.99 -14.89
C ASN A 243 0.62 22.23 -14.78
N ILE A 244 1.15 22.47 -13.60
CA ILE A 244 1.93 23.70 -13.33
C ILE A 244 3.25 23.76 -14.10
N GLN A 245 3.87 22.61 -14.39
CA GLN A 245 5.15 22.50 -15.09
C GLN A 245 4.97 22.54 -16.60
N THR A 246 4.09 21.68 -17.13
CA THR A 246 3.91 21.51 -18.58
C THR A 246 2.89 22.45 -19.18
N LYS A 247 2.03 23.06 -18.35
CA LYS A 247 0.87 23.89 -18.76
C LYS A 247 -0.17 23.13 -19.59
N LYS A 248 -0.05 21.81 -19.65
CA LYS A 248 -0.98 20.94 -20.39
C LYS A 248 -2.10 20.44 -19.47
N PRO A 249 -3.28 20.15 -20.02
CA PRO A 249 -4.34 19.53 -19.27
C PRO A 249 -3.96 18.09 -18.92
N VAL A 250 -4.28 17.66 -17.70
CA VAL A 250 -4.12 16.29 -17.21
C VAL A 250 -5.42 15.86 -16.54
N THR A 251 -5.95 14.72 -16.95
CA THR A 251 -7.08 14.08 -16.28
C THR A 251 -6.56 13.24 -15.12
N VAL A 252 -7.05 13.53 -13.93
CA VAL A 252 -6.71 12.84 -12.68
C VAL A 252 -7.88 11.96 -12.28
N ILE A 253 -7.68 10.65 -12.23
CA ILE A 253 -8.67 9.66 -11.81
C ILE A 253 -8.57 9.50 -10.29
N ILE A 254 -9.69 9.57 -9.60
CA ILE A 254 -9.80 9.24 -8.18
C ILE A 254 -10.29 7.81 -8.08
N GLY A 255 -9.39 6.88 -7.80
CA GLY A 255 -9.68 5.46 -7.62
C GLY A 255 -10.23 5.14 -6.23
N GLN A 256 -10.68 3.91 -6.02
CA GLN A 256 -11.19 3.44 -4.72
C GLN A 256 -10.13 3.51 -3.60
N ASN A 257 -8.86 3.35 -3.96
CA ASN A 257 -7.73 3.39 -3.03
C ASN A 257 -7.06 4.77 -2.97
N SER A 258 -7.61 5.78 -3.65
CA SER A 258 -7.08 7.14 -3.61
C SER A 258 -7.36 7.78 -2.25
N VAL A 259 -6.33 8.36 -1.66
CA VAL A 259 -6.42 9.08 -0.38
C VAL A 259 -6.38 10.57 -0.65
N LEU A 260 -7.50 11.26 -0.38
CA LEU A 260 -7.60 12.70 -0.54
C LEU A 260 -7.50 13.38 0.82
N LYS A 261 -6.59 14.32 0.96
CA LYS A 261 -6.38 15.08 2.20
C LYS A 261 -6.37 16.57 1.91
N GLN A 262 -6.78 17.35 2.92
CA GLN A 262 -6.69 18.81 2.87
C GLN A 262 -5.57 19.29 3.76
N PHE A 263 -4.68 20.08 3.21
CA PHE A 263 -3.62 20.74 3.97
C PHE A 263 -4.26 21.87 4.80
N PRO A 264 -4.08 21.88 6.14
CA PRO A 264 -4.59 22.97 6.96
C PRO A 264 -3.95 24.29 6.54
N ALA A 265 -4.77 25.31 6.26
CA ALA A 265 -4.31 26.59 5.71
C ALA A 265 -3.24 27.27 6.57
N GLU A 266 -3.38 27.24 7.89
CA GLU A 266 -2.40 27.80 8.82
C GLU A 266 -1.04 27.09 8.73
N MET A 267 -1.07 25.76 8.60
CA MET A 267 0.16 24.96 8.49
C MET A 267 0.81 25.13 7.12
N ALA A 268 0.02 25.23 6.06
CA ALA A 268 0.49 25.52 4.72
C ALA A 268 1.25 26.86 4.66
N GLN A 269 0.69 27.91 5.27
CA GLN A 269 1.33 29.23 5.38
C GLN A 269 2.61 29.20 6.19
N ARG A 270 2.65 28.52 7.35
CA ARG A 270 3.84 28.39 8.19
C ARG A 270 4.98 27.66 7.47
N LEU A 271 4.68 26.58 6.78
CA LEU A 271 5.66 25.81 6.02
C LEU A 271 6.17 26.59 4.80
N ALA A 272 5.29 27.28 4.09
CA ALA A 272 5.68 28.15 2.97
C ALA A 272 6.60 29.30 3.45
N ALA A 273 6.29 29.93 4.58
CA ALA A 273 7.13 30.96 5.18
C ALA A 273 8.51 30.43 5.62
N SER A 274 8.59 29.20 6.15
CA SER A 274 9.85 28.57 6.53
C SER A 274 10.72 28.24 5.31
N GLN A 275 10.13 27.87 4.19
CA GLN A 275 10.84 27.57 2.94
C GLN A 275 11.34 28.86 2.23
N ALA A 276 10.64 29.98 2.44
CA ALA A 276 11.04 31.29 1.90
C ALA A 276 12.20 31.95 2.67
N GLY A 277 12.86 31.29 3.60
CA GLY A 277 13.99 31.80 4.36
C GLY A 277 13.61 32.74 5.51
N GLY A 278 12.33 32.81 5.85
CA GLY A 278 11.85 33.51 7.05
C GLY A 278 12.16 32.69 8.28
N GLY A 279 13.22 32.99 9.02
CA GLY A 279 13.46 32.43 10.34
C GLY A 279 12.20 32.58 11.21
N MET A 280 11.87 31.55 11.98
CA MET A 280 10.79 31.61 12.96
C MET A 280 10.97 32.84 13.86
N GLN A 281 10.23 33.90 13.58
CA GLN A 281 10.00 34.92 14.60
C GLN A 281 9.03 34.31 15.62
N PRO A 282 9.42 34.24 16.90
CA PRO A 282 8.48 33.82 17.94
C PRO A 282 7.30 34.79 17.97
N PRO A 283 6.09 34.30 18.28
CA PRO A 283 4.91 35.16 18.33
C PRO A 283 5.16 36.37 19.20
N ALA A 284 4.79 37.55 18.70
CA ALA A 284 4.89 38.81 19.42
C ALA A 284 4.06 38.75 20.71
N GLY A 285 4.71 38.45 21.81
CA GLY A 285 4.09 38.29 23.13
C GLY A 285 5.03 37.71 24.18
N MET A 286 6.13 37.07 23.80
CA MET A 286 7.16 36.61 24.73
C MET A 286 8.49 37.33 24.48
N ARG A 287 8.56 38.63 24.76
CA ARG A 287 9.83 39.29 25.03
C ARG A 287 10.26 38.84 26.44
N PRO A 288 11.44 38.23 26.61
CA PRO A 288 12.03 38.13 27.94
C PRO A 288 12.29 39.53 28.44
N PRO A 289 12.06 39.83 29.73
CA PRO A 289 12.33 41.14 30.28
C PRO A 289 13.82 41.43 30.17
N GLN A 290 14.11 42.56 29.54
CA GLN A 290 15.42 43.11 29.39
C GLN A 290 15.86 43.60 30.79
N GLY A 291 16.56 42.72 31.51
CA GLY A 291 17.19 43.03 32.78
C GLY A 291 18.63 43.46 32.58
N SER A 292 18.87 44.69 32.92
CA SER A 292 20.07 45.48 33.09
C SER A 292 21.36 44.66 33.34
N GLN A 293 22.40 44.96 32.58
CA GLN A 293 23.80 44.76 33.01
C GLN A 293 24.14 45.70 34.15
N PRO A 294 24.90 45.22 35.10
CA PRO A 294 26.11 45.95 35.50
C PRO A 294 27.34 45.02 35.64
N GLY A 295 28.45 45.59 35.38
CA GLY A 295 29.77 45.06 35.24
C GLY A 295 30.36 44.26 36.39
N GLY A 296 31.35 43.51 35.98
CA GLY A 296 32.62 43.15 36.60
C GLY A 296 32.65 42.55 37.96
N GLN A 297 33.17 41.36 38.10
CA GLN A 297 34.40 41.07 38.88
C GLN A 297 34.60 39.57 39.08
N ASN A 298 35.85 39.18 38.95
CA ASN A 298 36.44 37.89 39.20
C ASN A 298 36.10 37.35 40.62
N ASN A 299 35.79 36.07 40.74
CA ASN A 299 36.29 35.25 41.83
C ASN A 299 36.29 33.75 41.49
N PRO A 300 37.34 33.02 41.81
CA PRO A 300 37.43 31.57 41.58
C PRO A 300 37.03 30.81 42.86
N GLN A 301 36.61 29.61 42.70
CA GLN A 301 36.44 28.51 43.66
C GLN A 301 35.02 28.04 43.96
N GLY A 302 34.76 26.85 43.46
CA GLY A 302 34.39 25.69 44.25
C GLY A 302 32.97 25.63 44.83
N GLN A 303 32.28 24.67 44.36
CA GLN A 303 31.32 23.81 45.10
C GLN A 303 30.02 23.64 44.36
N ASN A 304 29.82 22.41 43.92
CA ASN A 304 28.52 21.87 43.53
C ASN A 304 27.53 21.92 44.69
N PRO A 305 26.28 22.28 44.44
CA PRO A 305 25.16 21.78 45.24
C PRO A 305 24.28 20.80 44.44
N PRO A 306 23.59 19.89 45.13
CA PRO A 306 22.96 18.73 44.54
C PRO A 306 21.56 19.03 44.02
N ASN A 307 21.17 18.22 43.04
CA ASN A 307 19.81 17.89 42.62
C ASN A 307 18.66 18.79 43.11
N GLY A 308 18.21 19.68 42.29
CA GLY A 308 16.93 20.35 42.36
C GLY A 308 16.12 20.10 41.12
N MET A 309 15.05 19.34 41.24
CA MET A 309 14.00 19.14 40.22
C MET A 309 13.58 20.46 39.61
N ARG A 310 13.76 20.61 38.32
CA ARG A 310 13.04 21.60 37.49
C ARG A 310 11.76 20.94 36.96
N PRO A 311 10.57 21.37 37.39
CA PRO A 311 9.34 21.02 36.75
C PRO A 311 9.12 22.02 35.58
N GLY A 312 8.81 21.50 34.44
CA GLY A 312 8.23 22.29 33.35
C GLY A 312 9.15 22.61 32.20
N GLY A 313 9.14 21.79 31.26
CA GLY A 313 9.73 22.05 29.97
C GLY A 313 9.22 21.04 28.95
N GLY A 314 8.22 21.45 28.18
CA GLY A 314 7.90 20.95 26.87
C GLY A 314 8.27 19.48 26.61
N ARG A 315 7.33 18.57 26.74
CA ARG A 315 7.35 17.33 25.98
C ARG A 315 7.41 17.71 24.51
N GLY A 316 8.62 18.03 24.05
CA GLY A 316 8.92 18.15 22.65
C GLY A 316 8.46 16.87 21.98
N MET A 317 7.75 17.03 20.91
CA MET A 317 7.42 15.99 19.92
C MET A 317 8.69 15.19 19.56
N ARG A 318 9.07 14.23 20.37
CA ARG A 318 9.97 13.13 20.03
C ARG A 318 9.10 11.97 19.52
N GLY A 319 8.32 12.24 18.48
CA GLY A 319 7.77 11.22 17.62
C GLY A 319 8.72 11.13 16.43
N ALA A 320 9.32 9.98 16.22
CA ALA A 320 10.06 9.66 15.00
C ALA A 320 9.12 9.49 13.78
N GLY A 321 7.94 10.11 13.82
CA GLY A 321 6.97 10.14 12.74
C GLY A 321 7.42 11.15 11.70
N GLY A 322 7.75 10.67 10.50
CA GLY A 322 8.05 11.50 9.36
C GLY A 322 6.85 12.36 8.93
N ILE A 323 7.03 13.14 7.88
CA ILE A 323 5.97 13.98 7.28
C ILE A 323 4.75 13.14 6.87
N ASP A 324 4.94 11.87 6.55
CA ASP A 324 3.85 10.91 6.26
C ASP A 324 2.89 10.74 7.44
N GLU A 325 3.40 10.60 8.68
CA GLU A 325 2.55 10.50 9.88
C GLU A 325 1.78 11.79 10.15
N MET A 326 2.36 12.93 9.79
CA MET A 326 1.68 14.22 9.89
C MET A 326 0.54 14.32 8.88
N LEU A 327 0.74 13.82 7.65
CA LEU A 327 -0.30 13.78 6.60
C LEU A 327 -1.47 12.88 6.98
N GLU A 328 -1.24 11.80 7.72
CA GLU A 328 -2.32 10.93 8.21
C GLU A 328 -3.32 11.68 9.09
N ARG A 329 -2.85 12.69 9.83
CA ARG A 329 -3.66 13.52 10.72
C ARG A 329 -4.46 14.61 10.00
N PHE A 330 -4.19 14.88 8.73
CA PHE A 330 -4.92 15.88 7.98
C PHE A 330 -6.36 15.44 7.68
N PRO A 331 -7.29 16.38 7.59
CA PRO A 331 -8.67 16.09 7.26
C PRO A 331 -8.76 15.30 5.95
N THR A 332 -9.49 14.20 5.96
CA THR A 332 -9.84 13.48 4.75
C THR A 332 -10.96 14.22 4.05
N ILE A 333 -10.82 14.39 2.75
CA ILE A 333 -11.81 15.04 1.89
C ILE A 333 -12.26 14.10 0.79
N THR A 334 -13.30 14.47 0.09
CA THR A 334 -13.86 13.78 -1.08
C THR A 334 -13.70 14.63 -2.33
N ILE A 335 -14.00 14.08 -3.50
CA ILE A 335 -13.99 14.85 -4.74
C ILE A 335 -15.01 16.02 -4.71
N ALA A 336 -16.09 15.88 -3.92
CA ALA A 336 -17.12 16.92 -3.78
C ALA A 336 -16.64 18.15 -3.00
N ASP A 337 -15.59 18.01 -2.20
CA ASP A 337 -15.01 19.10 -1.41
C ASP A 337 -14.03 19.97 -2.23
N LEU A 338 -13.60 19.47 -3.40
CA LEU A 338 -12.67 20.18 -4.29
C LEU A 338 -13.38 21.22 -5.14
N LYS A 339 -12.66 22.29 -5.50
CA LYS A 339 -13.22 23.42 -6.26
C LYS A 339 -12.38 23.72 -7.50
N VAL A 340 -13.09 24.11 -8.58
CA VAL A 340 -12.42 24.64 -9.77
C VAL A 340 -11.65 25.92 -9.40
N GLY A 341 -10.43 26.04 -9.89
CA GLY A 341 -9.49 27.12 -9.55
C GLY A 341 -8.58 26.80 -8.37
N GLU A 342 -8.87 25.73 -7.60
CA GLU A 342 -8.02 25.28 -6.48
C GLU A 342 -6.74 24.62 -7.00
N MET A 343 -5.64 24.84 -6.28
CA MET A 343 -4.36 24.17 -6.57
C MET A 343 -4.25 22.89 -5.75
N ILE A 344 -3.96 21.81 -6.45
CA ILE A 344 -3.74 20.49 -5.87
C ILE A 344 -2.38 19.93 -6.26
N ALA A 345 -1.91 19.01 -5.45
CA ALA A 345 -0.79 18.15 -5.79
C ALA A 345 -1.15 16.69 -5.51
N PHE A 346 -0.72 15.79 -6.36
CA PHE A 346 -0.98 14.36 -6.17
C PHE A 346 0.21 13.51 -6.57
N SER A 347 0.32 12.35 -5.94
CA SER A 347 1.26 11.31 -6.35
C SER A 347 0.57 10.33 -7.30
N SER A 348 1.32 9.88 -8.29
CA SER A 348 0.90 8.88 -9.27
C SER A 348 2.07 7.95 -9.61
N THR A 349 1.79 6.79 -10.17
CA THR A 349 2.82 5.89 -10.66
C THR A 349 3.57 6.53 -11.82
N LYS A 350 4.90 6.50 -11.77
CA LYS A 350 5.75 6.99 -12.87
C LYS A 350 5.62 6.06 -14.09
N GLY A 351 5.46 6.65 -15.27
CA GLY A 351 5.26 5.89 -16.51
C GLY A 351 3.79 5.63 -16.88
N ALA A 352 2.84 6.13 -16.07
CA ALA A 352 1.45 6.24 -16.49
C ALA A 352 1.32 7.23 -17.66
N ASN A 353 0.19 7.15 -18.39
CA ASN A 353 -0.11 8.10 -19.45
C ASN A 353 -0.06 9.53 -18.88
N ALA A 354 0.79 10.39 -19.48
CA ALA A 354 1.00 11.75 -18.98
C ALA A 354 -0.26 12.64 -19.06
N GLU A 355 -1.25 12.28 -19.87
CA GLU A 355 -2.51 13.01 -20.03
C GLU A 355 -3.62 12.48 -19.12
N ARG A 356 -3.47 11.26 -18.60
CA ARG A 356 -4.46 10.61 -17.74
C ARG A 356 -3.76 9.77 -16.67
N MET A 357 -3.85 10.20 -15.43
CA MET A 357 -3.14 9.62 -14.28
C MET A 357 -4.10 9.29 -13.15
N THR A 358 -3.86 8.20 -12.45
CA THR A 358 -4.59 7.88 -11.22
C THR A 358 -3.87 8.53 -10.03
N ALA A 359 -4.60 9.28 -9.22
CA ALA A 359 -4.08 9.80 -7.97
C ALA A 359 -4.01 8.69 -6.92
N ILE A 360 -2.84 8.48 -6.34
CA ILE A 360 -2.64 7.60 -5.19
C ILE A 360 -2.93 8.37 -3.90
N LYS A 361 -2.24 9.50 -3.72
CA LYS A 361 -2.50 10.48 -2.66
C LYS A 361 -2.71 11.84 -3.33
N LEU A 362 -3.72 12.58 -2.89
CA LEU A 362 -4.01 13.92 -3.37
C LEU A 362 -4.07 14.87 -2.17
N LEU A 363 -3.42 16.00 -2.29
CA LEU A 363 -3.46 17.09 -1.31
C LEU A 363 -4.06 18.32 -1.95
N SER A 364 -5.09 18.87 -1.33
CA SER A 364 -5.63 20.20 -1.61
C SER A 364 -5.03 21.23 -0.64
N GLY A 365 -5.22 22.52 -0.92
CA GLY A 365 -4.69 23.61 -0.06
C GLY A 365 -3.19 23.81 -0.15
N VAL A 366 -2.54 23.34 -1.23
CA VAL A 366 -1.10 23.43 -1.46
C VAL A 366 -0.66 24.74 -2.12
N GLU A 367 -1.59 25.65 -2.38
CA GLU A 367 -1.34 26.93 -3.06
C GLU A 367 -0.19 27.76 -2.48
N PRO A 368 -0.04 27.89 -1.13
CA PRO A 368 1.08 28.66 -0.56
C PRO A 368 2.45 28.10 -0.91
N PHE A 369 2.57 26.77 -1.08
CA PHE A 369 3.84 26.13 -1.49
C PHE A 369 4.16 26.37 -2.96
N MET A 370 3.13 26.44 -3.79
CA MET A 370 3.27 26.52 -5.23
C MET A 370 3.48 27.95 -5.71
N LYS A 371 2.98 28.95 -4.97
CA LYS A 371 3.12 30.37 -5.25
C LYS A 371 4.29 31.03 -4.54
N ALA A 372 4.87 30.39 -3.51
CA ALA A 372 6.06 30.94 -2.85
C ALA A 372 7.19 31.03 -3.87
N PRO A 373 7.83 32.23 -4.03
CA PRO A 373 9.00 32.34 -4.88
C PRO A 373 10.04 31.36 -4.32
N GLN A 374 10.50 30.42 -5.15
CA GLN A 374 11.65 29.61 -4.81
C GLN A 374 12.81 30.60 -4.63
N ALA A 375 13.14 30.87 -3.37
CA ALA A 375 14.34 31.64 -3.06
C ALA A 375 15.49 30.95 -3.78
N ALA A 376 16.14 31.64 -4.69
CA ALA A 376 17.33 31.20 -5.37
C ALA A 376 18.41 30.97 -4.29
N GLY A 377 18.29 29.87 -3.58
CA GLY A 377 19.28 29.39 -2.64
C GLY A 377 20.52 29.07 -3.44
N ASN A 378 21.56 29.84 -3.20
CA ASN A 378 22.92 29.67 -3.67
C ASN A 378 23.43 28.27 -3.24
N ASN A 379 23.03 27.24 -3.95
CA ASN A 379 23.52 25.89 -3.80
C ASN A 379 24.18 25.46 -5.12
N SER A 380 25.35 26.09 -5.34
CA SER A 380 26.32 25.70 -6.34
C SER A 380 26.86 24.30 -6.04
N GLY A 381 26.10 23.26 -6.42
CA GLY A 381 26.51 21.87 -6.21
C GLY A 381 25.65 20.80 -6.81
N ARG A 382 24.50 21.09 -7.40
CA ARG A 382 23.63 20.07 -8.03
C ARG A 382 23.56 20.23 -9.55
N ARG A 383 24.59 19.69 -10.24
CA ARG A 383 24.40 19.12 -11.58
C ARG A 383 23.70 17.75 -11.39
N GLY A 384 22.41 17.75 -11.36
CA GLY A 384 21.56 16.54 -11.39
C GLY A 384 20.44 16.80 -12.38
N GLY A 385 20.24 15.86 -13.28
CA GLY A 385 19.48 15.90 -14.52
C GLY A 385 18.11 16.58 -14.48
N ALA A 386 17.60 16.87 -15.65
CA ALA A 386 16.38 17.59 -16.01
C ALA A 386 15.05 16.94 -15.53
N ASP A 387 15.03 16.28 -14.37
CA ASP A 387 13.89 15.62 -13.77
C ASP A 387 13.64 16.09 -12.31
N SER A 388 13.89 17.39 -12.06
CA SER A 388 13.53 18.01 -10.78
C SER A 388 12.02 18.23 -10.74
N GLY A 389 11.28 17.12 -10.56
CA GLY A 389 9.87 17.13 -10.27
C GLY A 389 9.61 17.95 -9.01
N PHE A 390 8.52 18.68 -9.02
CA PHE A 390 7.96 19.36 -7.88
C PHE A 390 7.80 18.35 -6.73
N SER A 391 8.43 18.63 -5.59
CA SER A 391 8.45 17.74 -4.43
C SER A 391 7.66 18.37 -3.29
N ILE A 392 6.56 17.73 -2.93
CA ILE A 392 5.88 18.02 -1.65
C ILE A 392 6.28 16.91 -0.69
N PRO A 393 6.90 17.25 0.46
CA PRO A 393 7.21 16.25 1.47
C PRO A 393 5.98 15.45 1.85
N GLY A 394 6.08 14.11 1.85
CA GLY A 394 4.98 13.19 2.17
C GLY A 394 4.14 12.71 0.99
N LEU A 395 4.28 13.30 -0.21
CA LEU A 395 3.69 12.77 -1.44
C LEU A 395 4.63 11.81 -2.18
N GLU A 396 5.91 11.80 -1.86
CA GLU A 396 6.95 11.11 -2.63
C GLU A 396 7.10 9.62 -2.33
N GLY A 397 6.38 9.09 -1.40
CA GLY A 397 6.57 7.69 -1.00
C GLY A 397 5.30 7.02 -0.54
N GLY A 398 5.01 5.88 -1.09
CA GLY A 398 3.94 5.02 -0.64
C GLY A 398 4.07 4.70 0.85
N GLY A 399 3.23 5.26 1.65
CA GLY A 399 3.06 4.94 3.05
C GLY A 399 1.57 4.81 3.33
N GLY A 400 1.02 3.65 3.14
CA GLY A 400 -0.32 3.27 3.56
C GLY A 400 -0.35 1.76 3.72
N PHE A 401 -0.76 1.29 4.87
CA PHE A 401 -1.17 -0.10 5.07
C PHE A 401 -2.67 -0.18 4.93
#